data_4d41df061d4adfa487a812d38e7f901f
#
_entry.id   4d41df061d4adfa487a812d38e7f901f
#
_cell.length_a   1.000
_cell.length_b   1.000
_cell.length_c   1.000
_cell.angle_alpha   90.00
_cell.angle_beta   90.00
_cell.angle_gamma   90.00
#
_symmetry.space_group_name_H-M   'P 1'
#
loop_
_entity.id
_entity.type
_entity.pdbx_description
1 polymer ?
#
loop_
_entity_poly.entity_id
_entity_poly.type
_entity_poly.pdbx_seq_one_letter_code
_entity_poly.pdbx_strand_id
1 'polypeptide(L)'
;MKLLKLSLVAALAAGALATTASAVPLEEAIKDVDVSGFMRLRYTADEADKSVNNEKKKVSDAKWNIKSVIDFKAKVDDNFFAVAGVRYGNDGGATEYGYNSGNGNFGGGVYNNTADDQFDMYRAYIGYTVGNTTVQLGRQNVFSFFTDDMYGDGLFALNSDIQGLTLGALWMDALEQDGDISSNIDAIKVATGKRVTDHDLYGVGAIGSYDPVSFQLWYAYLNDVVGLFAVELGANFDVNDDVTVGLKGQYGFANFDNDFADTIGVDDSNFFGFEASANIDFFDMSAGYVNYSASDDESVSLSSFEDSGSFIKAGEELVDYALYEGKNDYWFVTAGVTIPDTGVRIGADYVDGSFGEDGDYDASEVVARIDYKYNEKLNFKTWYSYIDQDSGDDDNRFRFEAKYSF
;
A
#
# COMPACT_ATOMS: atom_id res chain seq x y z
N MET A 1 -23.47 -4.96 -20.39
CA MET A 1 -22.73 -3.83 -19.83
C MET A 1 -23.53 -2.51 -19.77
N LYS A 2 -24.37 -2.14 -20.75
CA LYS A 2 -25.20 -0.91 -20.68
C LYS A 2 -26.25 -0.92 -19.55
N LEU A 3 -26.83 -2.05 -19.24
CA LEU A 3 -27.91 -2.20 -18.22
C LEU A 3 -27.41 -2.11 -16.77
N LEU A 4 -26.19 -2.57 -16.47
CA LEU A 4 -25.62 -2.49 -15.12
C LEU A 4 -25.21 -1.03 -14.75
N LYS A 5 -24.71 -0.28 -15.75
CA LYS A 5 -24.43 1.16 -15.57
C LYS A 5 -25.70 1.94 -15.20
N LEU A 6 -26.84 1.54 -15.79
CA LEU A 6 -28.12 2.23 -15.60
C LEU A 6 -28.66 2.09 -14.15
N SER A 7 -28.55 0.91 -13.53
CA SER A 7 -29.19 0.65 -12.24
C SER A 7 -28.42 1.24 -11.04
N LEU A 8 -27.10 1.23 -11.07
CA LEU A 8 -26.28 1.73 -9.96
C LEU A 8 -26.18 3.25 -9.96
N VAL A 9 -26.01 3.87 -11.14
CA VAL A 9 -26.01 5.33 -11.29
C VAL A 9 -27.39 5.91 -10.99
N ALA A 10 -28.48 5.20 -11.31
CA ALA A 10 -29.83 5.60 -10.94
C ALA A 10 -30.05 5.64 -9.42
N ALA A 11 -29.46 4.71 -8.68
CA ALA A 11 -29.55 4.69 -7.21
C ALA A 11 -28.75 5.83 -6.56
N LEU A 12 -27.56 6.16 -7.10
CA LEU A 12 -26.72 7.27 -6.62
C LEU A 12 -27.29 8.64 -7.01
N ALA A 13 -27.82 8.77 -8.24
CA ALA A 13 -28.47 10.00 -8.71
C ALA A 13 -29.79 10.30 -7.95
N ALA A 14 -30.56 9.29 -7.58
CA ALA A 14 -31.80 9.48 -6.83
C ALA A 14 -31.57 9.99 -5.40
N GLY A 15 -30.41 9.64 -4.78
CA GLY A 15 -30.01 10.16 -3.47
C GLY A 15 -29.52 11.62 -3.50
N ALA A 16 -28.93 12.06 -4.60
CA ALA A 16 -28.37 13.41 -4.76
C ALA A 16 -29.40 14.45 -5.27
N LEU A 17 -30.52 14.01 -5.86
CA LEU A 17 -31.50 14.87 -6.56
C LEU A 17 -32.73 15.24 -5.70
N ALA A 18 -32.71 15.05 -4.40
CA ALA A 18 -33.85 15.40 -3.52
C ALA A 18 -34.07 16.90 -3.30
N THR A 19 -33.41 17.81 -4.04
CA THR A 19 -33.67 19.24 -3.99
C THR A 19 -33.97 19.79 -5.39
N THR A 20 -35.26 20.01 -5.68
CA THR A 20 -35.91 20.93 -6.65
C THR A 20 -35.06 21.50 -7.81
N ALA A 21 -34.26 20.72 -8.49
CA ALA A 21 -33.72 21.06 -9.79
C ALA A 21 -34.45 20.24 -10.86
N SER A 22 -34.78 20.86 -11.98
CA SER A 22 -35.39 20.19 -13.14
C SER A 22 -34.72 18.86 -13.38
N ALA A 23 -35.49 17.77 -13.39
CA ALA A 23 -34.98 16.44 -13.65
C ALA A 23 -34.33 16.42 -15.02
N VAL A 24 -33.00 16.52 -15.05
CA VAL A 24 -32.22 16.21 -16.26
C VAL A 24 -32.49 14.73 -16.55
N PRO A 25 -32.82 14.33 -17.80
CA PRO A 25 -33.00 12.92 -18.11
C PRO A 25 -31.81 12.11 -17.64
N LEU A 26 -32.04 11.00 -16.98
CA LEU A 26 -31.00 10.12 -16.44
C LEU A 26 -29.91 9.78 -17.48
N GLU A 27 -30.31 9.70 -18.75
CA GLU A 27 -29.41 9.44 -19.86
C GLU A 27 -28.41 10.60 -20.13
N GLU A 28 -28.80 11.83 -19.82
CA GLU A 28 -27.95 13.01 -19.93
C GLU A 28 -27.02 13.15 -18.72
N ALA A 29 -27.50 12.84 -17.53
CA ALA A 29 -26.72 12.82 -16.29
C ALA A 29 -25.64 11.70 -16.29
N ILE A 30 -25.88 10.59 -16.99
CA ILE A 30 -24.92 9.47 -17.12
C ILE A 30 -23.82 9.73 -18.15
N LYS A 31 -24.03 10.62 -19.11
CA LYS A 31 -23.03 10.93 -20.14
C LYS A 31 -21.77 11.55 -19.59
N ASP A 32 -21.87 12.27 -18.49
CA ASP A 32 -20.79 13.02 -17.85
C ASP A 32 -20.19 12.31 -16.63
N VAL A 33 -20.43 10.99 -16.50
CA VAL A 33 -19.83 10.16 -15.45
C VAL A 33 -18.67 9.35 -16.00
N ASP A 34 -17.47 9.69 -15.57
CA ASP A 34 -16.28 8.86 -15.82
C ASP A 34 -16.34 7.60 -14.95
N VAL A 35 -16.09 6.46 -15.60
CA VAL A 35 -16.03 5.16 -14.91
C VAL A 35 -14.65 4.59 -15.10
N SER A 36 -13.99 4.33 -13.99
CA SER A 36 -12.67 3.72 -13.95
C SER A 36 -12.60 2.61 -12.89
N GLY A 37 -11.58 1.79 -12.95
CA GLY A 37 -11.42 0.74 -11.97
C GLY A 37 -10.54 -0.39 -12.45
N PHE A 38 -10.54 -1.46 -11.67
CA PHE A 38 -9.84 -2.68 -12.05
C PHE A 38 -10.56 -3.93 -11.53
N MET A 39 -10.23 -5.06 -12.15
CA MET A 39 -10.50 -6.40 -11.65
C MET A 39 -9.16 -7.13 -11.55
N ARG A 40 -8.89 -7.70 -10.37
CA ARG A 40 -7.69 -8.48 -10.08
C ARG A 40 -8.09 -9.90 -9.68
N LEU A 41 -7.46 -10.87 -10.31
CA LEU A 41 -7.50 -12.28 -9.92
C LEU A 41 -6.10 -12.63 -9.44
N ARG A 42 -5.98 -13.12 -8.22
CA ARG A 42 -4.71 -13.55 -7.62
C ARG A 42 -4.85 -14.97 -7.11
N TYR A 43 -3.87 -15.79 -7.43
CA TYR A 43 -3.69 -17.10 -6.82
C TYR A 43 -2.40 -17.07 -6.03
N THR A 44 -2.47 -17.44 -4.76
CA THR A 44 -1.31 -17.53 -3.88
C THR A 44 -1.25 -18.96 -3.34
N ALA A 45 -0.07 -19.58 -3.36
CA ALA A 45 0.20 -20.86 -2.74
C ALA A 45 1.44 -20.71 -1.85
N ASP A 46 1.25 -21.00 -0.57
CA ASP A 46 2.25 -20.88 0.48
C ASP A 46 2.65 -22.28 0.97
N GLU A 47 3.95 -22.49 1.19
CA GLU A 47 4.47 -23.66 1.87
C GLU A 47 5.49 -23.21 2.91
N ALA A 48 5.26 -23.54 4.18
CA ALA A 48 6.15 -23.23 5.28
C ALA A 48 6.52 -24.49 6.04
N ASP A 49 7.78 -24.57 6.50
CA ASP A 49 8.22 -25.61 7.43
C ASP A 49 7.90 -25.15 8.85
N LYS A 50 6.85 -25.66 9.48
CA LYS A 50 6.45 -25.29 10.84
C LYS A 50 6.90 -26.32 11.88
N SER A 51 7.46 -25.84 12.97
CA SER A 51 7.78 -26.69 14.13
C SER A 51 6.51 -27.00 14.92
N VAL A 52 6.00 -28.22 14.79
CA VAL A 52 4.84 -28.71 15.55
C VAL A 52 5.29 -29.84 16.45
N ASN A 53 5.24 -29.63 17.79
CA ASN A 53 5.68 -30.61 18.81
C ASN A 53 7.17 -31.02 18.65
N ASN A 54 8.07 -30.08 18.34
CA ASN A 54 9.49 -30.32 18.06
C ASN A 54 9.77 -31.17 16.78
N GLU A 55 8.80 -31.31 15.91
CA GLU A 55 8.98 -31.93 14.59
C GLU A 55 8.72 -30.88 13.49
N LYS A 56 9.63 -30.69 12.55
CA LYS A 56 9.40 -29.85 11.35
C LYS A 56 8.33 -30.53 10.50
N LYS A 57 7.23 -29.82 10.23
CA LYS A 57 6.15 -30.25 9.34
C LYS A 57 5.92 -29.22 8.26
N LYS A 58 5.89 -29.66 7.02
CA LYS A 58 5.44 -28.84 5.91
C LYS A 58 3.94 -28.56 6.03
N VAL A 59 3.60 -27.27 6.08
CA VAL A 59 2.22 -26.79 6.03
C VAL A 59 2.06 -26.03 4.71
N SER A 60 1.10 -26.41 3.91
CA SER A 60 0.82 -25.73 2.65
C SER A 60 -0.61 -25.19 2.66
N ASP A 61 -0.78 -24.01 2.12
CA ASP A 61 -2.08 -23.38 1.87
C ASP A 61 -2.12 -22.81 0.45
N ALA A 62 -3.31 -22.72 -0.12
CA ALA A 62 -3.47 -22.12 -1.44
C ALA A 62 -4.84 -21.46 -1.54
N LYS A 63 -4.86 -20.23 -2.04
CA LYS A 63 -6.08 -19.42 -2.12
C LYS A 63 -6.21 -18.64 -3.42
N TRP A 64 -7.45 -18.38 -3.80
CA TRP A 64 -7.81 -17.42 -4.82
C TRP A 64 -8.33 -16.14 -4.15
N ASN A 65 -7.77 -15.01 -4.59
CA ASN A 65 -8.25 -13.69 -4.22
C ASN A 65 -8.81 -12.99 -5.46
N ILE A 66 -10.04 -12.51 -5.34
CA ILE A 66 -10.70 -11.70 -6.37
C ILE A 66 -10.99 -10.34 -5.77
N LYS A 67 -10.37 -9.27 -6.32
CA LYS A 67 -10.65 -7.87 -5.93
C LYS A 67 -11.14 -7.12 -7.16
N SER A 68 -12.27 -6.46 -7.04
CA SER A 68 -12.81 -5.58 -8.08
C SER A 68 -13.16 -4.23 -7.49
N VAL A 69 -12.69 -3.18 -8.13
CA VAL A 69 -12.89 -1.80 -7.72
C VAL A 69 -13.49 -1.03 -8.89
N ILE A 70 -14.55 -0.28 -8.65
CA ILE A 70 -15.22 0.55 -9.65
C ILE A 70 -15.50 1.93 -9.07
N ASP A 71 -14.91 2.95 -9.66
CA ASP A 71 -15.12 4.35 -9.32
C ASP A 71 -16.02 5.03 -10.35
N PHE A 72 -16.93 5.85 -9.86
CA PHE A 72 -17.81 6.72 -10.61
C PHE A 72 -17.48 8.16 -10.24
N LYS A 73 -16.97 8.95 -11.18
CA LYS A 73 -16.71 10.37 -11.00
C LYS A 73 -17.68 11.19 -11.82
N ALA A 74 -18.52 11.97 -11.14
CA ALA A 74 -19.48 12.86 -11.75
C ALA A 74 -19.01 14.32 -11.62
N LYS A 75 -19.00 15.05 -12.74
CA LYS A 75 -18.80 16.49 -12.75
C LYS A 75 -20.13 17.16 -12.33
N VAL A 76 -20.11 18.00 -11.28
CA VAL A 76 -21.29 18.74 -10.81
C VAL A 76 -21.38 20.09 -11.52
N ASP A 77 -20.24 20.80 -11.60
CA ASP A 77 -20.06 22.03 -12.36
C ASP A 77 -18.58 22.20 -12.76
N ASP A 78 -18.14 23.41 -13.08
CA ASP A 78 -16.76 23.65 -13.51
C ASP A 78 -15.72 23.44 -12.39
N ASN A 79 -16.14 23.50 -11.13
CA ASN A 79 -15.26 23.40 -9.96
C ASN A 79 -15.57 22.17 -9.11
N PHE A 80 -16.86 21.80 -8.98
CA PHE A 80 -17.29 20.71 -8.12
C PHE A 80 -17.40 19.38 -8.86
N PHE A 81 -16.97 18.32 -8.21
CA PHE A 81 -17.17 16.94 -8.64
C PHE A 81 -17.50 16.03 -7.45
N ALA A 82 -18.10 14.90 -7.71
CA ALA A 82 -18.39 13.88 -6.71
C ALA A 82 -17.81 12.54 -7.18
N VAL A 83 -17.32 11.74 -6.24
CA VAL A 83 -16.84 10.39 -6.50
C VAL A 83 -17.56 9.42 -5.59
N ALA A 84 -18.03 8.31 -6.19
CA ALA A 84 -18.51 7.15 -5.46
C ALA A 84 -17.76 5.92 -5.97
N GLY A 85 -17.19 5.15 -5.06
CA GLY A 85 -16.44 3.94 -5.38
C GLY A 85 -17.01 2.74 -4.66
N VAL A 86 -17.09 1.63 -5.36
CA VAL A 86 -17.51 0.34 -4.81
C VAL A 86 -16.40 -0.67 -4.96
N ARG A 87 -16.22 -1.47 -3.93
CA ARG A 87 -15.21 -2.53 -3.87
C ARG A 87 -15.91 -3.87 -3.62
N TYR A 88 -15.44 -4.89 -4.30
CA TYR A 88 -15.80 -6.28 -4.09
C TYR A 88 -14.54 -7.10 -3.86
N GLY A 89 -14.55 -7.97 -2.90
CA GLY A 89 -13.50 -8.95 -2.64
C GLY A 89 -14.04 -10.23 -2.02
N ASN A 90 -13.37 -11.34 -2.23
CA ASN A 90 -13.80 -12.67 -1.78
C ASN A 90 -12.85 -13.30 -0.76
N ASP A 91 -11.82 -12.63 -0.37
CA ASP A 91 -11.03 -13.07 0.76
C ASP A 91 -10.76 -11.92 1.69
N GLY A 92 -9.99 -12.28 2.74
CA GLY A 92 -9.44 -11.31 3.60
C GLY A 92 -9.22 -10.01 2.89
N GLY A 93 -9.12 -9.94 1.61
CA GLY A 93 -8.83 -8.84 0.81
C GLY A 93 -9.84 -7.71 0.85
N ALA A 94 -11.08 -7.94 0.76
CA ALA A 94 -12.04 -7.01 1.32
C ALA A 94 -12.08 -7.25 2.83
N THR A 95 -11.44 -8.27 3.27
CA THR A 95 -11.26 -8.82 4.58
C THR A 95 -9.81 -9.20 4.84
N GLU A 96 -8.86 -8.72 4.11
CA GLU A 96 -7.47 -8.58 4.53
C GLU A 96 -7.49 -7.84 5.87
N TYR A 97 -8.52 -7.05 6.05
CA TYR A 97 -9.02 -6.38 7.23
C TYR A 97 -10.09 -7.19 7.99
N GLY A 98 -10.21 -8.48 7.73
CA GLY A 98 -11.22 -9.32 8.33
C GLY A 98 -10.97 -9.54 9.79
N TYR A 99 -11.57 -8.69 10.59
CA TYR A 99 -11.86 -9.01 11.97
C TYR A 99 -12.63 -10.36 12.01
N ASN A 100 -11.90 -11.43 12.23
CA ASN A 100 -12.49 -12.68 12.60
C ASN A 100 -12.98 -12.57 14.06
N SER A 101 -14.23 -12.19 14.24
CA SER A 101 -14.90 -11.96 15.54
C SER A 101 -14.98 -13.21 16.42
N GLY A 102 -14.17 -14.24 16.16
CA GLY A 102 -14.36 -15.54 16.75
C GLY A 102 -13.34 -16.04 17.75
N ASN A 103 -12.07 -15.68 17.65
CA ASN A 103 -11.07 -16.15 18.62
C ASN A 103 -9.76 -15.37 18.47
N GLY A 104 -9.52 -14.38 19.25
CA GLY A 104 -8.33 -13.57 19.42
C GLY A 104 -6.94 -14.19 19.19
N ASN A 105 -6.75 -14.94 18.13
CA ASN A 105 -5.46 -15.42 17.68
C ASN A 105 -5.01 -14.56 16.50
N PHE A 106 -4.14 -13.64 16.78
CA PHE A 106 -3.29 -12.97 15.79
C PHE A 106 -2.40 -14.03 15.12
N GLY A 107 -2.23 -13.95 13.82
CA GLY A 107 -1.26 -14.77 13.09
C GLY A 107 -1.74 -16.14 12.64
N GLY A 108 -3.00 -16.32 12.43
CA GLY A 108 -3.57 -17.54 11.86
C GLY A 108 -4.95 -17.26 11.35
N GLY A 109 -5.08 -16.48 10.27
CA GLY A 109 -6.34 -16.40 9.57
C GLY A 109 -6.75 -17.82 9.22
N VAL A 110 -7.81 -18.34 9.86
CA VAL A 110 -8.52 -19.45 9.28
C VAL A 110 -9.09 -18.88 7.99
N TYR A 111 -8.33 -19.02 6.92
CA TYR A 111 -8.81 -18.77 5.58
C TYR A 111 -9.94 -19.76 5.36
N ASN A 112 -11.15 -19.32 5.67
CA ASN A 112 -12.30 -20.04 5.20
C ASN A 112 -12.26 -19.89 3.69
N ASN A 113 -11.98 -20.97 3.00
CA ASN A 113 -12.06 -21.11 1.56
C ASN A 113 -13.55 -21.05 1.14
N THR A 114 -14.30 -20.14 1.74
CA THR A 114 -15.70 -19.87 1.45
C THR A 114 -15.70 -18.71 0.45
N ALA A 115 -16.50 -18.85 -0.58
CA ALA A 115 -16.80 -17.77 -1.52
C ALA A 115 -17.70 -16.69 -0.86
N ASP A 116 -17.44 -16.35 0.41
CA ASP A 116 -18.17 -15.32 1.12
C ASP A 116 -17.69 -13.97 0.62
N ASP A 117 -18.59 -13.30 -0.06
CA ASP A 117 -18.34 -12.06 -0.78
C ASP A 117 -18.57 -10.86 0.13
N GLN A 118 -17.66 -9.88 0.07
CA GLN A 118 -17.91 -8.58 0.65
C GLN A 118 -17.99 -7.51 -0.44
N PHE A 119 -19.02 -6.69 -0.33
CA PHE A 119 -19.24 -5.55 -1.20
C PHE A 119 -19.41 -4.32 -0.32
N ASP A 120 -18.57 -3.32 -0.49
CA ASP A 120 -18.61 -2.09 0.27
C ASP A 120 -18.48 -0.83 -0.60
N MET A 121 -18.82 0.30 -0.02
CA MET A 121 -18.54 1.63 -0.57
C MET A 121 -17.27 2.16 0.07
N TYR A 122 -16.15 2.01 -0.62
CA TYR A 122 -14.84 2.39 -0.13
C TYR A 122 -14.46 3.85 -0.44
N ARG A 123 -15.16 4.51 -1.38
CA ARG A 123 -15.04 5.94 -1.68
C ARG A 123 -16.40 6.61 -1.75
N ALA A 124 -16.54 7.74 -1.08
CA ALA A 124 -17.72 8.59 -1.13
C ALA A 124 -17.31 10.01 -0.72
N TYR A 125 -16.92 10.86 -1.69
CA TYR A 125 -16.47 12.21 -1.38
C TYR A 125 -16.90 13.23 -2.43
N ILE A 126 -16.90 14.50 -2.03
CA ILE A 126 -17.07 15.65 -2.91
C ILE A 126 -15.72 16.36 -3.01
N GLY A 127 -15.34 16.73 -4.23
CA GLY A 127 -14.15 17.51 -4.52
C GLY A 127 -14.47 18.88 -5.09
N TYR A 128 -13.63 19.85 -4.75
CA TYR A 128 -13.65 21.20 -5.30
C TYR A 128 -12.29 21.55 -5.85
N THR A 129 -12.23 21.98 -7.11
CA THR A 129 -10.98 22.38 -7.76
C THR A 129 -11.09 23.81 -8.24
N VAL A 130 -10.13 24.64 -7.89
CA VAL A 130 -9.98 26.01 -8.39
C VAL A 130 -8.52 26.32 -8.68
N GLY A 131 -8.23 26.70 -9.92
CA GLY A 131 -6.85 26.80 -10.39
C GLY A 131 -6.13 25.47 -10.24
N ASN A 132 -4.99 25.46 -9.54
CA ASN A 132 -4.20 24.26 -9.24
C ASN A 132 -4.41 23.74 -7.81
N THR A 133 -5.49 24.16 -7.15
CA THR A 133 -5.85 23.70 -5.81
C THR A 133 -7.06 22.80 -5.87
N THR A 134 -6.95 21.60 -5.28
CA THR A 134 -8.06 20.65 -5.12
C THR A 134 -8.26 20.35 -3.65
N VAL A 135 -9.50 20.38 -3.18
CA VAL A 135 -9.90 19.95 -1.83
C VAL A 135 -10.95 18.86 -1.97
N GLN A 136 -10.83 17.80 -1.18
CA GLN A 136 -11.76 16.66 -1.17
C GLN A 136 -12.25 16.46 0.26
N LEU A 137 -13.55 16.15 0.43
CA LEU A 137 -14.19 15.93 1.71
C LEU A 137 -15.07 14.68 1.65
N GLY A 138 -14.83 13.73 2.53
CA GLY A 138 -15.56 12.46 2.65
C GLY A 138 -14.63 11.27 2.73
N ARG A 139 -15.17 10.08 2.44
CA ARG A 139 -14.40 8.83 2.41
C ARG A 139 -13.53 8.76 1.17
N GLN A 140 -12.23 8.61 1.37
CA GLN A 140 -11.24 8.65 0.30
C GLN A 140 -9.94 7.93 0.70
N ASN A 141 -9.03 7.69 -0.26
CA ASN A 141 -7.69 7.20 0.08
C ASN A 141 -6.96 8.19 0.97
N VAL A 142 -6.22 7.65 1.92
CA VAL A 142 -5.24 8.38 2.72
C VAL A 142 -3.95 8.47 1.88
N PHE A 143 -3.85 9.51 1.05
CA PHE A 143 -2.66 9.73 0.23
C PHE A 143 -1.52 10.25 1.08
N SER A 144 -0.62 9.37 1.50
CA SER A 144 0.59 9.75 2.22
C SER A 144 1.78 8.86 1.80
N PHE A 145 2.96 9.21 2.26
CA PHE A 145 4.15 8.38 2.08
C PHE A 145 4.06 7.06 2.87
N PHE A 146 3.23 7.05 3.93
CA PHE A 146 3.15 6.00 4.93
C PHE A 146 1.97 5.04 4.71
N THR A 147 1.27 5.13 3.58
CA THR A 147 0.10 4.31 3.26
C THR A 147 0.20 3.76 1.84
N ASP A 148 -0.37 2.58 1.58
CA ASP A 148 -0.51 2.00 0.25
C ASP A 148 -1.92 2.24 -0.31
N ASP A 149 -2.94 1.52 0.16
CA ASP A 149 -4.32 1.71 -0.32
C ASP A 149 -5.35 2.01 0.80
N MET A 150 -4.89 2.42 1.98
CA MET A 150 -5.70 2.79 3.15
C MET A 150 -6.75 3.86 2.83
N TYR A 151 -7.90 3.75 3.45
CA TYR A 151 -9.01 4.69 3.33
C TYR A 151 -9.33 5.36 4.67
N GLY A 152 -9.82 6.59 4.58
CA GLY A 152 -10.27 7.36 5.74
C GLY A 152 -11.40 8.31 5.40
N ASP A 153 -12.13 8.72 6.42
CA ASP A 153 -13.19 9.72 6.34
C ASP A 153 -12.63 11.07 6.82
N GLY A 154 -12.52 12.06 5.92
CA GLY A 154 -11.92 13.33 6.28
C GLY A 154 -11.74 14.30 5.13
N LEU A 155 -10.71 15.12 5.23
CA LEU A 155 -10.34 16.16 4.28
C LEU A 155 -8.96 15.90 3.71
N PHE A 156 -8.82 16.08 2.39
CA PHE A 156 -7.55 16.05 1.68
C PHE A 156 -7.45 17.29 0.78
N ALA A 157 -6.30 17.95 0.79
CA ALA A 157 -6.05 19.14 -0.02
C ALA A 157 -4.73 19.04 -0.75
N LEU A 158 -4.70 19.43 -2.02
CA LEU A 158 -3.52 19.53 -2.86
C LEU A 158 -3.41 20.92 -3.48
N ASN A 159 -2.19 21.42 -3.60
CA ASN A 159 -1.88 22.64 -4.34
C ASN A 159 -0.63 22.42 -5.19
N SER A 160 -0.71 22.79 -6.48
CA SER A 160 0.39 22.72 -7.45
C SER A 160 0.61 24.06 -8.15
N ASP A 161 0.42 25.19 -7.46
CA ASP A 161 0.64 26.53 -8.02
C ASP A 161 2.13 26.81 -8.30
N ILE A 162 3.03 26.14 -7.59
CA ILE A 162 4.46 26.25 -7.81
C ILE A 162 4.88 25.19 -8.82
N GLN A 163 5.42 25.61 -9.94
CA GLN A 163 5.88 24.69 -10.98
C GLN A 163 6.90 23.70 -10.43
N GLY A 164 6.65 22.42 -10.65
CA GLY A 164 7.52 21.33 -10.19
C GLY A 164 7.35 20.98 -8.71
N LEU A 165 6.40 21.61 -7.97
CA LEU A 165 6.13 21.33 -6.56
C LEU A 165 4.63 21.12 -6.32
N THR A 166 4.29 20.04 -5.64
CA THR A 166 2.94 19.79 -5.12
C THR A 166 3.00 19.76 -3.60
N LEU A 167 2.12 20.51 -2.96
CA LEU A 167 1.92 20.51 -1.52
C LEU A 167 0.64 19.77 -1.21
N GLY A 168 0.67 18.91 -0.20
CA GLY A 168 -0.46 18.12 0.29
C GLY A 168 -0.73 18.36 1.77
N ALA A 169 -1.99 18.31 2.16
CA ALA A 169 -2.41 18.27 3.56
C ALA A 169 -3.62 17.34 3.70
N LEU A 170 -3.67 16.59 4.78
CA LEU A 170 -4.78 15.71 5.09
C LEU A 170 -5.17 15.79 6.58
N TRP A 171 -6.44 15.55 6.83
CA TRP A 171 -7.01 15.24 8.12
C TRP A 171 -8.06 14.15 7.93
N MET A 172 -7.90 13.04 8.64
CA MET A 172 -8.87 11.96 8.67
C MET A 172 -9.38 11.78 10.09
N ASP A 173 -10.70 11.87 10.27
CA ASP A 173 -11.41 11.70 11.53
C ASP A 173 -11.62 10.21 11.85
N ALA A 174 -11.68 9.38 10.82
CA ALA A 174 -11.78 7.93 10.94
C ALA A 174 -10.92 7.26 9.87
N LEU A 175 -10.30 6.14 10.24
CA LEU A 175 -9.47 5.33 9.35
C LEU A 175 -10.13 3.97 9.10
N GLU A 176 -9.88 3.40 7.95
CA GLU A 176 -10.18 2.00 7.70
C GLU A 176 -9.34 1.14 8.65
N GLN A 177 -9.91 0.03 9.09
CA GLN A 177 -9.17 -0.97 9.85
C GLN A 177 -8.33 -1.78 8.87
N ASP A 178 -7.09 -1.37 8.70
CA ASP A 178 -6.12 -2.03 7.86
C ASP A 178 -5.16 -2.93 8.63
N GLY A 179 -4.51 -3.87 7.91
CA GLY A 179 -3.77 -4.98 8.47
C GLY A 179 -2.64 -4.61 9.42
N ASP A 180 -1.80 -3.62 9.12
CA ASP A 180 -0.53 -3.44 9.80
C ASP A 180 -0.62 -2.68 11.12
N ILE A 181 -0.90 -1.39 11.10
CA ILE A 181 -1.04 -0.66 12.36
C ILE A 181 -2.27 -1.10 13.14
N SER A 182 -3.29 -1.60 12.45
CA SER A 182 -4.50 -2.12 13.07
C SER A 182 -4.41 -3.57 13.51
N SER A 183 -3.43 -4.34 13.07
CA SER A 183 -3.18 -5.70 13.58
C SER A 183 -2.82 -5.70 15.06
N ASN A 184 -2.26 -4.59 15.56
CA ASN A 184 -2.05 -4.30 16.98
C ASN A 184 -3.22 -3.54 17.63
N ILE A 185 -4.44 -3.74 17.15
CA ILE A 185 -5.67 -3.10 17.66
C ILE A 185 -5.76 -3.16 19.20
N ASP A 186 -5.44 -4.31 19.77
CA ASP A 186 -5.54 -4.49 21.21
C ASP A 186 -4.49 -3.67 21.95
N ALA A 187 -3.27 -3.50 21.42
CA ALA A 187 -2.24 -2.67 22.01
C ALA A 187 -2.65 -1.19 22.02
N ILE A 188 -3.03 -0.64 20.87
CA ILE A 188 -3.50 0.76 20.77
C ILE A 188 -4.72 0.98 21.66
N LYS A 189 -5.68 0.06 21.64
CA LYS A 189 -6.89 0.18 22.45
C LYS A 189 -6.60 0.07 23.95
N VAL A 190 -5.65 -0.77 24.35
CA VAL A 190 -5.23 -0.88 25.75
C VAL A 190 -4.54 0.40 26.21
N ALA A 191 -3.65 0.96 25.40
CA ALA A 191 -2.91 2.17 25.73
C ALA A 191 -3.79 3.42 25.75
N THR A 192 -4.63 3.61 24.74
CA THR A 192 -5.37 4.87 24.52
C THR A 192 -6.85 4.81 24.89
N GLY A 193 -7.39 3.60 25.09
CA GLY A 193 -8.83 3.37 25.30
C GLY A 193 -9.68 3.48 24.02
N LYS A 194 -9.07 3.74 22.87
CA LYS A 194 -9.72 3.90 21.56
C LYS A 194 -9.17 2.86 20.56
N ARG A 195 -9.93 2.58 19.52
CA ARG A 195 -9.41 1.82 18.37
C ARG A 195 -8.53 2.72 17.52
N VAL A 196 -7.63 2.15 16.74
CA VAL A 196 -6.83 2.91 15.75
C VAL A 196 -7.73 3.71 14.81
N THR A 197 -8.86 3.13 14.41
CA THR A 197 -9.88 3.74 13.55
C THR A 197 -10.56 4.96 14.14
N ASP A 198 -10.46 5.17 15.46
CA ASP A 198 -11.11 6.26 16.19
C ASP A 198 -10.10 7.37 16.57
N HIS A 199 -8.86 7.31 16.04
CA HIS A 199 -7.84 8.34 16.19
C HIS A 199 -7.77 9.21 14.94
N ASP A 200 -7.66 10.52 15.16
CA ASP A 200 -7.44 11.47 14.07
C ASP A 200 -6.04 11.30 13.47
N LEU A 201 -5.97 11.25 12.14
CA LEU A 201 -4.71 11.31 11.41
C LEU A 201 -4.56 12.68 10.74
N TYR A 202 -3.44 13.34 11.01
CA TYR A 202 -3.03 14.58 10.37
C TYR A 202 -1.81 14.32 9.50
N GLY A 203 -1.74 14.92 8.31
CA GLY A 203 -0.59 14.77 7.44
C GLY A 203 -0.32 16.01 6.60
N VAL A 204 0.95 16.25 6.32
CA VAL A 204 1.41 17.27 5.37
C VAL A 204 2.55 16.68 4.53
N GLY A 205 2.58 17.07 3.26
CA GLY A 205 3.60 16.59 2.34
C GLY A 205 4.00 17.62 1.30
N ALA A 206 5.21 17.48 0.81
CA ALA A 206 5.74 18.25 -0.31
C ALA A 206 6.43 17.28 -1.29
N ILE A 207 5.99 17.28 -2.54
CA ILE A 207 6.53 16.45 -3.61
C ILE A 207 7.07 17.37 -4.69
N GLY A 208 8.34 17.25 -5.00
CA GLY A 208 9.01 18.08 -6.01
C GLY A 208 9.73 17.27 -7.07
N SER A 209 9.75 17.81 -8.30
CA SER A 209 10.51 17.26 -9.41
C SER A 209 11.11 18.38 -10.23
N TYR A 210 12.44 18.44 -10.23
CA TYR A 210 13.25 19.40 -10.95
C TYR A 210 14.41 18.64 -11.61
N ASP A 211 14.22 18.27 -12.86
CA ASP A 211 15.17 17.45 -13.61
C ASP A 211 16.64 17.86 -13.37
N PRO A 212 17.54 16.92 -12.98
CA PRO A 212 17.33 15.46 -12.86
C PRO A 212 16.87 15.01 -11.46
N VAL A 213 16.55 15.91 -10.54
CA VAL A 213 16.30 15.65 -9.11
C VAL A 213 14.81 15.60 -8.81
N SER A 214 14.41 14.65 -7.99
CA SER A 214 13.09 14.59 -7.35
C SER A 214 13.22 14.48 -5.84
N PHE A 215 12.20 14.92 -5.11
CA PHE A 215 12.15 14.75 -3.67
C PHE A 215 10.72 14.62 -3.16
N GLN A 216 10.60 13.98 -2.01
CA GLN A 216 9.39 13.98 -1.19
C GLN A 216 9.78 14.28 0.26
N LEU A 217 8.93 15.03 0.94
CA LEU A 217 9.05 15.35 2.36
C LEU A 217 7.66 15.19 2.98
N TRP A 218 7.53 14.35 4.00
CA TRP A 218 6.26 14.03 4.63
C TRP A 218 6.35 14.04 6.14
N TYR A 219 5.27 14.48 6.76
CA TYR A 219 5.02 14.30 8.18
C TYR A 219 3.56 13.87 8.36
N ALA A 220 3.33 12.83 9.15
CA ALA A 220 2.00 12.37 9.52
C ALA A 220 1.96 12.13 11.04
N TYR A 221 0.84 12.46 11.66
CA TYR A 221 0.64 12.31 13.09
C TYR A 221 -0.70 11.61 13.36
N LEU A 222 -0.61 10.38 13.84
CA LEU A 222 -1.75 9.66 14.40
C LEU A 222 -1.88 10.08 15.87
N ASN A 223 -2.93 10.81 16.17
CA ASN A 223 -3.12 11.46 17.47
C ASN A 223 -3.02 10.47 18.64
N ASP A 224 -2.28 10.83 19.70
CA ASP A 224 -2.04 10.03 20.90
C ASP A 224 -1.32 8.67 20.65
N VAL A 225 -0.73 8.46 19.46
CA VAL A 225 -0.06 7.20 19.09
C VAL A 225 1.35 7.45 18.57
N VAL A 226 1.51 8.05 17.38
CA VAL A 226 2.82 8.19 16.74
C VAL A 226 2.87 9.32 15.72
N GLY A 227 4.01 10.01 15.66
CA GLY A 227 4.38 10.90 14.58
C GLY A 227 5.37 10.23 13.64
N LEU A 228 5.09 10.18 12.34
CA LEU A 228 5.96 9.66 11.31
C LEU A 228 6.53 10.80 10.46
N PHE A 229 7.81 10.74 10.17
CA PHE A 229 8.51 11.64 9.25
C PHE A 229 9.21 10.83 8.18
N ALA A 230 9.16 11.28 6.93
CA ALA A 230 9.93 10.69 5.84
C ALA A 230 10.47 11.76 4.89
N VAL A 231 11.67 11.51 4.39
CA VAL A 231 12.27 12.23 3.26
C VAL A 231 12.79 11.23 2.24
N GLU A 232 12.49 11.49 0.98
CA GLU A 232 13.06 10.80 -0.17
C GLU A 232 13.77 11.81 -1.08
N LEU A 233 14.94 11.46 -1.56
CA LEU A 233 15.67 12.16 -2.60
C LEU A 233 15.96 11.18 -3.73
N GLY A 234 15.60 11.56 -4.95
CA GLY A 234 15.85 10.80 -6.17
C GLY A 234 16.61 11.62 -7.19
N ALA A 235 17.39 10.96 -8.04
CA ALA A 235 17.99 11.58 -9.22
C ALA A 235 18.06 10.56 -10.36
N ASN A 236 17.65 10.97 -11.57
CA ASN A 236 17.72 10.16 -12.77
C ASN A 236 18.56 10.86 -13.84
N PHE A 237 19.51 10.12 -14.41
CA PHE A 237 20.46 10.63 -15.39
C PHE A 237 20.40 9.80 -16.67
N ASP A 238 20.00 10.42 -17.76
CA ASP A 238 20.12 9.83 -19.10
C ASP A 238 21.58 9.97 -19.56
N VAL A 239 22.32 8.85 -19.48
CA VAL A 239 23.72 8.79 -19.91
C VAL A 239 23.83 8.85 -21.43
N ASN A 240 22.90 8.18 -22.11
CA ASN A 240 22.67 8.23 -23.56
C ASN A 240 21.24 7.69 -23.85
N ASP A 241 20.89 7.53 -25.14
CA ASP A 241 19.56 7.11 -25.56
C ASP A 241 19.16 5.70 -25.04
N ASP A 242 20.12 4.84 -24.72
CA ASP A 242 19.91 3.47 -24.30
C ASP A 242 20.18 3.22 -22.81
N VAL A 243 20.73 4.23 -22.09
CA VAL A 243 21.19 4.05 -20.69
C VAL A 243 20.69 5.15 -19.80
N THR A 244 19.85 4.78 -18.84
CA THR A 244 19.42 5.67 -17.74
C THR A 244 19.92 5.09 -16.40
N VAL A 245 20.46 5.94 -15.53
CA VAL A 245 20.92 5.60 -14.19
C VAL A 245 20.08 6.37 -13.17
N GLY A 246 19.55 5.66 -12.18
CA GLY A 246 18.78 6.23 -11.06
C GLY A 246 19.52 6.08 -9.73
N LEU A 247 19.37 7.07 -8.86
CA LEU A 247 19.78 7.01 -7.46
C LEU A 247 18.60 7.43 -6.60
N LYS A 248 18.34 6.72 -5.50
CA LYS A 248 17.32 7.03 -4.52
C LYS A 248 17.89 6.87 -3.12
N GLY A 249 17.61 7.83 -2.25
CA GLY A 249 17.91 7.75 -0.83
C GLY A 249 16.70 8.13 -0.03
N GLN A 250 16.44 7.41 1.04
CA GLN A 250 15.31 7.61 1.94
C GLN A 250 15.76 7.61 3.39
N TYR A 251 15.11 8.44 4.18
CA TYR A 251 15.21 8.41 5.63
C TYR A 251 13.83 8.65 6.23
N GLY A 252 13.50 7.90 7.26
CA GLY A 252 12.29 8.06 8.03
C GLY A 252 12.55 7.90 9.51
N PHE A 253 11.66 8.42 10.34
CA PHE A 253 11.62 8.10 11.75
C PHE A 253 10.19 8.08 12.27
N ALA A 254 9.95 7.26 13.30
CA ALA A 254 8.75 7.24 14.10
C ALA A 254 9.09 7.76 15.50
N ASN A 255 8.26 8.68 16.00
CA ASN A 255 8.31 9.17 17.37
C ASN A 255 6.97 8.87 18.04
N PHE A 256 6.98 7.93 18.94
CA PHE A 256 5.79 7.50 19.65
C PHE A 256 5.38 8.52 20.72
N ASP A 257 4.06 8.62 20.96
CA ASP A 257 3.55 9.34 22.12
C ASP A 257 4.03 8.68 23.43
N ASN A 258 4.50 9.47 24.40
CA ASN A 258 5.12 8.93 25.60
C ASN A 258 4.19 8.03 26.41
N ASP A 259 2.91 8.43 26.56
CA ASP A 259 1.94 7.63 27.33
C ASP A 259 1.63 6.30 26.59
N PHE A 260 1.63 6.33 25.26
CA PHE A 260 1.50 5.14 24.43
C PHE A 260 2.75 4.24 24.56
N ALA A 261 3.93 4.80 24.35
CA ALA A 261 5.21 4.10 24.42
C ALA A 261 5.42 3.40 25.77
N ASP A 262 5.18 4.12 26.89
CA ASP A 262 5.30 3.58 28.24
C ASP A 262 4.30 2.45 28.53
N THR A 263 3.09 2.51 27.93
CA THR A 263 2.05 1.50 28.17
C THR A 263 2.30 0.22 27.39
N ILE A 264 2.83 0.34 26.17
CA ILE A 264 3.02 -0.81 25.24
C ILE A 264 4.44 -1.36 25.34
N GLY A 265 5.40 -0.58 25.80
CA GLY A 265 6.81 -0.97 25.84
C GLY A 265 7.47 -0.89 24.46
N VAL A 266 7.20 0.21 23.73
CA VAL A 266 7.84 0.50 22.44
C VAL A 266 8.67 1.77 22.56
N ASP A 267 9.63 1.96 21.65
CA ASP A 267 10.50 3.14 21.62
C ASP A 267 10.54 3.69 20.18
N ASP A 268 11.07 4.91 20.05
CA ASP A 268 11.27 5.57 18.77
C ASP A 268 12.06 4.70 17.80
N SER A 269 11.78 4.86 16.53
CA SER A 269 12.43 4.05 15.51
C SER A 269 12.81 4.85 14.27
N ASN A 270 13.70 4.33 13.47
CA ASN A 270 14.14 4.96 12.23
C ASN A 270 14.30 3.96 11.09
N PHE A 271 14.18 4.50 9.88
CA PHE A 271 14.41 3.83 8.62
C PHE A 271 15.49 4.57 7.84
N PHE A 272 16.37 3.83 7.21
CA PHE A 272 17.30 4.33 6.19
C PHE A 272 17.28 3.40 4.98
N GLY A 273 17.19 3.96 3.78
CA GLY A 273 17.23 3.21 2.54
C GLY A 273 18.03 3.90 1.45
N PHE A 274 18.74 3.13 0.65
CA PHE A 274 19.44 3.59 -0.54
C PHE A 274 19.29 2.60 -1.67
N GLU A 275 19.04 3.09 -2.89
CA GLU A 275 18.96 2.28 -4.11
C GLU A 275 19.69 2.98 -5.25
N ALA A 276 20.48 2.22 -6.00
CA ALA A 276 21.01 2.59 -7.31
C ALA A 276 20.42 1.66 -8.37
N SER A 277 19.94 2.24 -9.47
CA SER A 277 19.33 1.50 -10.58
C SER A 277 19.94 1.86 -11.92
N ALA A 278 19.85 0.96 -12.85
CA ALA A 278 20.23 1.19 -14.23
C ALA A 278 19.26 0.48 -15.20
N ASN A 279 18.84 1.19 -16.24
CA ASN A 279 18.15 0.65 -17.39
C ASN A 279 19.11 0.73 -18.58
N ILE A 280 19.39 -0.41 -19.21
CA ILE A 280 20.33 -0.51 -20.33
C ILE A 280 19.61 -1.27 -21.45
N ASP A 281 19.04 -0.50 -22.42
CA ASP A 281 18.23 -1.04 -23.51
C ASP A 281 17.06 -1.90 -22.95
N PHE A 282 17.12 -3.20 -23.09
CA PHE A 282 16.10 -4.15 -22.61
C PHE A 282 16.45 -4.78 -21.25
N PHE A 283 17.57 -4.43 -20.63
CA PHE A 283 17.95 -4.87 -19.29
C PHE A 283 17.62 -3.80 -18.25
N ASP A 284 17.14 -4.23 -17.10
CA ASP A 284 16.99 -3.43 -15.91
C ASP A 284 17.68 -4.10 -14.72
N MET A 285 18.25 -3.31 -13.84
CA MET A 285 18.89 -3.78 -12.61
C MET A 285 18.83 -2.73 -11.52
N SER A 286 18.78 -3.18 -10.27
CA SER A 286 19.02 -2.31 -9.11
C SER A 286 19.80 -3.04 -8.02
N ALA A 287 20.42 -2.25 -7.15
CA ALA A 287 21.03 -2.71 -5.93
C ALA A 287 20.86 -1.67 -4.84
N GLY A 288 20.68 -2.09 -3.62
CA GLY A 288 20.43 -1.18 -2.52
C GLY A 288 20.60 -1.82 -1.15
N TYR A 289 20.26 -1.00 -0.16
CA TYR A 289 20.32 -1.36 1.23
C TYR A 289 19.18 -0.67 1.97
N VAL A 290 18.58 -1.37 2.91
CA VAL A 290 17.56 -0.85 3.82
C VAL A 290 17.92 -1.26 5.25
N ASN A 291 17.63 -0.36 6.20
CA ASN A 291 17.79 -0.58 7.62
C ASN A 291 16.54 -0.09 8.34
N TYR A 292 16.03 -0.93 9.22
CA TYR A 292 14.96 -0.62 10.17
C TYR A 292 15.52 -0.83 11.57
N SER A 293 15.46 0.18 12.43
CA SER A 293 15.95 0.04 13.81
C SER A 293 15.09 0.81 14.80
N ALA A 294 14.76 0.16 15.91
CA ALA A 294 14.22 0.81 17.08
C ALA A 294 15.36 1.42 17.93
N SER A 295 15.05 2.42 18.74
CA SER A 295 16.03 3.04 19.65
C SER A 295 16.39 2.11 20.82
N ASP A 296 15.47 1.25 21.23
CA ASP A 296 15.69 0.11 22.10
C ASP A 296 15.64 -1.18 21.28
N ASP A 297 16.66 -2.01 21.37
CA ASP A 297 16.81 -3.23 20.58
C ASP A 297 15.72 -4.28 20.87
N GLU A 298 15.11 -4.26 22.06
CA GLU A 298 13.96 -5.10 22.42
C GLU A 298 12.61 -4.56 21.90
N SER A 299 12.60 -3.38 21.25
CA SER A 299 11.42 -2.72 20.76
C SER A 299 11.11 -3.04 19.30
N VAL A 300 9.97 -2.60 18.83
CA VAL A 300 9.51 -2.75 17.44
C VAL A 300 9.79 -1.46 16.68
N SER A 301 10.39 -1.57 15.49
CA SER A 301 10.51 -0.45 14.57
C SER A 301 9.24 -0.32 13.72
N LEU A 302 8.70 0.90 13.65
CA LEU A 302 7.57 1.26 12.79
C LEU A 302 8.07 2.19 11.69
N SER A 303 7.78 1.89 10.43
CA SER A 303 8.15 2.75 9.31
C SER A 303 6.95 3.44 8.66
N SER A 304 5.79 2.80 8.63
CA SER A 304 4.60 3.25 7.92
C SER A 304 3.32 2.86 8.67
N PHE A 305 2.16 3.28 8.19
CA PHE A 305 0.86 2.85 8.72
C PHE A 305 0.36 1.57 8.06
N GLU A 306 0.79 1.31 6.84
CA GLU A 306 0.31 0.21 6.01
C GLU A 306 1.43 -0.31 5.12
N ASP A 307 1.71 -1.63 5.20
CA ASP A 307 2.82 -2.28 4.51
C ASP A 307 4.12 -1.47 4.64
N SER A 308 4.95 -1.43 3.63
CA SER A 308 6.14 -0.57 3.59
C SER A 308 5.85 0.88 3.16
N GLY A 309 4.59 1.23 2.91
CA GLY A 309 4.22 2.52 2.36
C GLY A 309 4.97 2.83 1.05
N SER A 310 5.63 3.99 0.98
CA SER A 310 6.48 4.38 -0.14
C SER A 310 7.98 4.15 0.10
N PHE A 311 8.35 3.46 1.17
CA PHE A 311 9.74 3.10 1.42
C PHE A 311 10.26 2.08 0.41
N ILE A 312 11.59 2.05 0.21
CA ILE A 312 12.25 1.07 -0.63
C ILE A 312 11.92 -0.33 -0.12
N LYS A 313 11.34 -1.13 -1.02
CA LYS A 313 11.01 -2.52 -0.79
C LYS A 313 11.99 -3.41 -1.55
N ALA A 314 12.51 -4.42 -0.90
CA ALA A 314 13.37 -5.42 -1.50
C ALA A 314 12.71 -6.80 -1.46
N GLY A 315 12.78 -7.56 -2.55
CA GLY A 315 12.11 -8.86 -2.66
C GLY A 315 10.59 -8.75 -2.81
N GLU A 316 9.87 -9.76 -2.33
CA GLU A 316 8.40 -9.82 -2.35
C GLU A 316 7.79 -10.03 -0.95
N GLU A 317 8.53 -10.68 -0.03
CA GLU A 317 7.98 -11.13 1.24
C GLU A 317 8.84 -10.72 2.46
N LEU A 318 10.16 -10.77 2.35
CA LEU A 318 11.05 -10.57 3.51
C LEU A 318 11.02 -9.11 4.02
N VAL A 319 10.87 -8.14 3.13
CA VAL A 319 10.91 -6.70 3.42
C VAL A 319 9.64 -6.02 2.90
N ASP A 320 8.47 -6.46 3.38
CA ASP A 320 7.15 -5.93 2.95
C ASP A 320 6.21 -5.66 4.13
N TYR A 321 6.73 -5.11 5.22
CA TYR A 321 5.92 -4.83 6.40
C TYR A 321 6.19 -3.43 6.97
N ALA A 322 5.23 -2.94 7.74
CA ALA A 322 5.35 -1.69 8.49
C ALA A 322 6.11 -1.85 9.82
N LEU A 323 6.10 -3.07 10.38
CA LEU A 323 6.57 -3.36 11.72
C LEU A 323 7.66 -4.43 11.67
N TYR A 324 8.81 -4.15 12.29
CA TYR A 324 9.92 -5.08 12.42
C TYR A 324 10.38 -5.14 13.87
N GLU A 325 10.73 -6.33 14.37
CA GLU A 325 11.29 -6.51 15.70
C GLU A 325 12.79 -6.17 15.69
N GLY A 326 13.22 -5.31 16.60
CA GLY A 326 14.61 -4.97 16.81
C GLY A 326 15.30 -4.23 15.66
N LYS A 327 16.45 -4.74 15.27
CA LYS A 327 17.29 -4.23 14.17
C LYS A 327 17.20 -5.12 12.97
N ASN A 328 17.01 -4.50 11.81
CA ASN A 328 16.84 -5.20 10.53
C ASN A 328 17.67 -4.51 9.46
N ASP A 329 18.62 -5.23 8.90
CA ASP A 329 19.58 -4.76 7.92
C ASP A 329 19.56 -5.66 6.69
N TYR A 330 19.15 -5.14 5.53
CA TYR A 330 19.10 -5.92 4.30
C TYR A 330 19.78 -5.21 3.15
N TRP A 331 20.60 -5.91 2.40
CA TRP A 331 21.02 -5.49 1.08
C TRP A 331 20.29 -6.32 0.01
N PHE A 332 20.13 -5.74 -1.17
CA PHE A 332 19.43 -6.42 -2.25
C PHE A 332 20.05 -6.12 -3.61
N VAL A 333 19.80 -7.04 -4.53
CA VAL A 333 20.09 -6.89 -5.95
C VAL A 333 18.91 -7.41 -6.75
N THR A 334 18.49 -6.65 -7.75
CA THR A 334 17.46 -7.08 -8.72
C THR A 334 18.01 -7.02 -10.12
N ALA A 335 17.55 -7.92 -10.98
CA ALA A 335 17.88 -7.87 -12.41
C ALA A 335 16.72 -8.39 -13.25
N GLY A 336 16.54 -7.82 -14.43
CA GLY A 336 15.50 -8.22 -15.35
C GLY A 336 15.89 -8.03 -16.81
N VAL A 337 15.19 -8.74 -17.67
CA VAL A 337 15.27 -8.60 -19.11
C VAL A 337 13.87 -8.55 -19.71
N THR A 338 13.57 -7.48 -20.45
CA THR A 338 12.35 -7.37 -21.24
C THR A 338 12.61 -7.90 -22.65
N ILE A 339 11.87 -8.93 -23.04
CA ILE A 339 12.00 -9.51 -24.37
C ILE A 339 11.38 -8.54 -25.38
N PRO A 340 12.16 -8.01 -26.32
CA PRO A 340 11.67 -7.02 -27.28
C PRO A 340 10.41 -7.51 -28.03
N ASP A 341 9.48 -6.61 -28.28
CA ASP A 341 8.23 -6.82 -29.04
C ASP A 341 7.26 -7.86 -28.46
N THR A 342 7.50 -8.38 -27.24
CA THR A 342 6.63 -9.40 -26.65
C THR A 342 5.80 -8.91 -25.46
N GLY A 343 6.23 -7.84 -24.79
CA GLY A 343 5.68 -7.39 -23.52
C GLY A 343 6.02 -8.29 -22.32
N VAL A 344 6.91 -9.28 -22.49
CA VAL A 344 7.35 -10.20 -21.44
C VAL A 344 8.65 -9.70 -20.80
N ARG A 345 8.66 -9.59 -19.46
CA ARG A 345 9.86 -9.38 -18.66
C ARG A 345 10.12 -10.60 -17.78
N ILE A 346 11.35 -11.06 -17.73
CA ILE A 346 11.82 -12.10 -16.82
C ILE A 346 12.83 -11.45 -15.88
N GLY A 347 12.70 -11.69 -14.58
CA GLY A 347 13.57 -11.09 -13.57
C GLY A 347 13.83 -12.01 -12.39
N ALA A 348 14.80 -11.63 -11.60
CA ALA A 348 15.12 -12.24 -10.32
C ALA A 348 15.62 -11.18 -9.35
N ASP A 349 15.32 -11.41 -8.06
CA ASP A 349 15.81 -10.60 -6.95
C ASP A 349 16.53 -11.50 -5.95
N TYR A 350 17.50 -10.93 -5.27
CA TYR A 350 18.17 -11.53 -4.12
C TYR A 350 18.23 -10.48 -3.01
N VAL A 351 17.74 -10.85 -1.84
CA VAL A 351 17.79 -10.07 -0.60
C VAL A 351 18.55 -10.91 0.43
N ASP A 352 19.38 -10.26 1.23
CA ASP A 352 20.14 -10.94 2.28
C ASP A 352 20.44 -9.93 3.38
N GLY A 353 20.36 -10.38 4.63
CA GLY A 353 20.60 -9.52 5.77
C GLY A 353 20.31 -10.20 7.08
N SER A 354 20.18 -9.39 8.12
CA SER A 354 19.93 -9.84 9.48
C SER A 354 18.72 -9.14 10.09
N PHE A 355 18.12 -9.80 11.06
CA PHE A 355 16.94 -9.30 11.79
C PHE A 355 16.96 -9.77 13.26
N GLY A 356 16.03 -9.23 14.05
CA GLY A 356 15.84 -9.59 15.45
C GLY A 356 16.40 -8.56 16.43
N GLU A 357 16.34 -8.88 17.72
CA GLU A 357 16.63 -7.97 18.83
C GLU A 357 17.99 -7.25 18.66
N ASP A 358 19.07 -7.99 18.41
CA ASP A 358 20.40 -7.45 18.14
C ASP A 358 20.90 -7.68 16.71
N GLY A 359 20.00 -8.08 15.77
CA GLY A 359 20.39 -8.50 14.43
C GLY A 359 21.09 -9.86 14.42
N ASP A 360 20.76 -10.73 15.36
CA ASP A 360 21.44 -12.01 15.60
C ASP A 360 21.01 -13.14 14.66
N TYR A 361 19.95 -12.91 13.87
CA TYR A 361 19.40 -13.91 12.95
C TYR A 361 19.60 -13.47 11.50
N ASP A 362 20.15 -14.36 10.70
CA ASP A 362 20.28 -14.15 9.26
C ASP A 362 19.00 -14.55 8.51
N ALA A 363 18.68 -13.81 7.46
CA ALA A 363 17.60 -14.14 6.53
C ALA A 363 17.96 -13.76 5.10
N SER A 364 17.53 -14.59 4.16
CA SER A 364 17.67 -14.30 2.74
C SER A 364 16.40 -14.64 1.97
N GLU A 365 16.18 -13.93 0.86
CA GLU A 365 15.07 -14.18 -0.07
C GLU A 365 15.60 -14.23 -1.50
N VAL A 366 15.16 -15.25 -2.24
CA VAL A 366 15.37 -15.36 -3.69
C VAL A 366 14.01 -15.30 -4.36
N VAL A 367 13.82 -14.34 -5.27
CA VAL A 367 12.61 -14.22 -6.08
C VAL A 367 12.90 -14.48 -7.54
N ALA A 368 12.10 -15.33 -8.18
CA ALA A 368 12.05 -15.45 -9.64
C ALA A 368 10.71 -14.93 -10.12
N ARG A 369 10.68 -14.05 -11.14
CA ARG A 369 9.46 -13.42 -11.63
C ARG A 369 9.32 -13.38 -13.14
N ILE A 370 8.08 -13.41 -13.61
CA ILE A 370 7.71 -13.18 -15.00
C ILE A 370 6.54 -12.22 -15.02
N ASP A 371 6.71 -11.10 -15.70
CA ASP A 371 5.66 -10.12 -15.95
C ASP A 371 5.28 -10.17 -17.44
N TYR A 372 4.00 -10.05 -17.75
CA TYR A 372 3.52 -9.99 -19.12
C TYR A 372 2.50 -8.86 -19.29
N LYS A 373 2.89 -7.80 -19.97
CA LYS A 373 2.02 -6.72 -20.36
C LYS A 373 1.34 -7.08 -21.68
N TYR A 374 0.14 -7.67 -21.63
CA TYR A 374 -0.62 -8.03 -22.82
C TYR A 374 -1.06 -6.78 -23.61
N ASN A 375 -1.50 -5.74 -22.90
CA ASN A 375 -1.80 -4.41 -23.42
C ASN A 375 -1.86 -3.39 -22.28
N GLU A 376 -2.22 -2.12 -22.55
CA GLU A 376 -2.29 -1.06 -21.54
C GLU A 376 -3.30 -1.34 -20.40
N LYS A 377 -4.25 -2.27 -20.60
CA LYS A 377 -5.32 -2.56 -19.65
C LYS A 377 -5.18 -3.92 -18.96
N LEU A 378 -4.49 -4.88 -19.56
CA LEU A 378 -4.39 -6.25 -19.06
C LEU A 378 -2.94 -6.64 -18.88
N ASN A 379 -2.59 -6.93 -17.61
CA ASN A 379 -1.27 -7.33 -17.19
C ASN A 379 -1.35 -8.64 -16.40
N PHE A 380 -0.32 -9.46 -16.54
CA PHE A 380 -0.12 -10.68 -15.77
C PHE A 380 1.20 -10.58 -15.04
N LYS A 381 1.23 -11.05 -13.78
CA LYS A 381 2.44 -11.20 -12.98
C LYS A 381 2.47 -12.58 -12.39
N THR A 382 3.62 -13.18 -12.33
CA THR A 382 3.85 -14.40 -11.56
C THR A 382 5.23 -14.34 -10.95
N TRP A 383 5.34 -14.82 -9.72
CA TRP A 383 6.61 -14.94 -9.05
C TRP A 383 6.62 -16.12 -8.07
N TYR A 384 7.80 -16.56 -7.76
CA TYR A 384 8.08 -17.53 -6.72
C TYR A 384 9.17 -16.97 -5.84
N SER A 385 8.89 -16.92 -4.54
CA SER A 385 9.81 -16.51 -3.48
C SER A 385 10.20 -17.71 -2.63
N TYR A 386 11.46 -17.79 -2.25
CA TYR A 386 12.00 -18.70 -1.26
C TYR A 386 12.73 -17.88 -0.21
N ILE A 387 12.32 -18.04 1.06
CA ILE A 387 12.92 -17.41 2.23
C ILE A 387 13.64 -18.50 3.03
N ASP A 388 14.91 -18.25 3.36
CA ASP A 388 15.75 -19.02 4.27
C ASP A 388 16.10 -18.13 5.45
N GLN A 389 15.81 -18.59 6.68
CA GLN A 389 16.05 -17.80 7.88
C GLN A 389 16.50 -18.65 9.08
N ASP A 390 17.48 -18.15 9.85
CA ASP A 390 18.06 -18.86 10.99
C ASP A 390 17.08 -19.00 12.16
N SER A 391 16.20 -18.03 12.34
CA SER A 391 15.18 -18.06 13.38
C SER A 391 13.81 -18.21 12.74
N GLY A 392 13.27 -19.39 12.77
CA GLY A 392 11.94 -19.64 12.25
C GLY A 392 11.89 -20.79 11.25
N ASP A 393 10.94 -20.71 10.38
CA ASP A 393 10.65 -21.71 9.38
C ASP A 393 10.96 -21.15 7.98
N ASP A 394 11.57 -21.97 7.14
CA ASP A 394 11.75 -21.63 5.73
C ASP A 394 10.39 -21.51 5.06
N ASP A 395 10.18 -20.45 4.30
CA ASP A 395 8.93 -20.17 3.62
C ASP A 395 9.10 -20.12 2.10
N ASN A 396 8.11 -20.68 1.41
CA ASN A 396 8.00 -20.57 -0.04
C ASN A 396 6.64 -19.99 -0.39
N ARG A 397 6.64 -19.03 -1.32
CA ARG A 397 5.39 -18.50 -1.86
C ARG A 397 5.41 -18.46 -3.37
N PHE A 398 4.36 -18.97 -3.97
CA PHE A 398 4.06 -18.78 -5.38
C PHE A 398 2.87 -17.86 -5.51
N ARG A 399 2.97 -16.84 -6.38
CA ARG A 399 1.85 -15.97 -6.72
C ARG A 399 1.68 -15.84 -8.22
N PHE A 400 0.44 -15.92 -8.66
CA PHE A 400 0.00 -15.54 -9.99
C PHE A 400 -1.06 -14.45 -9.88
N GLU A 401 -0.96 -13.43 -10.69
CA GLU A 401 -1.91 -12.33 -10.74
C GLU A 401 -2.28 -11.99 -12.18
N ALA A 402 -3.58 -11.76 -12.42
CA ALA A 402 -4.09 -11.14 -13.64
C ALA A 402 -4.88 -9.89 -13.24
N LYS A 403 -4.47 -8.71 -13.76
CA LYS A 403 -5.12 -7.42 -13.47
C LYS A 403 -5.59 -6.76 -14.77
N TYR A 404 -6.90 -6.49 -14.84
CA TYR A 404 -7.53 -5.74 -15.91
C TYR A 404 -7.98 -4.37 -15.38
N SER A 405 -7.51 -3.29 -16.00
CA SER A 405 -7.87 -1.90 -15.67
C SER A 405 -8.67 -1.27 -16.79
N PHE A 406 -9.64 -0.42 -16.48
CA PHE A 406 -10.55 0.19 -17.46
C PHE A 406 -10.92 1.63 -17.13
#